data_abcc421d06e7ea2752679c30b931f54a
#
_entry.id   abcc421d06e7ea2752679c30b931f54a
#
_cell.length_a   1.000
_cell.length_b   1.000
_cell.length_c   1.000
_cell.angle_alpha   90.00
_cell.angle_beta   90.00
_cell.angle_gamma   90.00
#
_symmetry.space_group_name_H-M   'P 1'
#
loop_
_entity.id
_entity.type
_entity.pdbx_description
1 polymer ?
#
loop_
_entity_poly.entity_id
_entity_poly.type
_entity_poly.pdbx_seq_one_letter_code
_entity_poly.pdbx_strand_id
1 'polypeptide(L)'
;GKTDFDLKYAITQKIHSINVENIEEIEFINDYSLSKGLKTNIGIRINPDIDGSTMDKITTGLSGGKFGISIDQIDFDTISNLEGVNLKTLSVHIGSQITDYQKLLGSYENLIKIADEQNLKNNINIDTLDFGGGFAVLDHSDKEINFDSWKNNCNKILNGKNYNIIFEPGRFIVADSCELISKVLYIKNSGNKKIAIIDCSFSEYIRPALYDIKPPIKVSNNSKDVEIYDIAGGICESTDYFVKDIELPKIKVGDNIVFMNVGAYGSSMSSTYNSRPRPLEVLFNKDEYRVIRSRDTLEDLCKNEIM
;
A
#
# COMPACT_ATOMS: atom_id res chain seq x y z
N GLY A 1 -10.25 -5.07 9.51
CA GLY A 1 -10.75 -5.50 10.82
C GLY A 1 -9.61 -5.92 11.72
N LYS A 2 -9.65 -5.45 12.95
CA LYS A 2 -8.69 -5.80 14.00
C LYS A 2 -9.25 -6.94 14.83
N THR A 3 -8.39 -7.88 15.23
CA THR A 3 -8.82 -8.94 16.16
C THR A 3 -8.93 -8.40 17.58
N ASP A 4 -9.67 -9.11 18.45
CA ASP A 4 -9.73 -8.82 19.88
C ASP A 4 -8.34 -8.73 20.50
N PHE A 5 -7.42 -9.58 20.07
CA PHE A 5 -6.04 -9.56 20.55
C PHE A 5 -5.33 -8.26 20.16
N ASP A 6 -5.46 -7.81 18.90
CA ASP A 6 -4.83 -6.58 18.43
C ASP A 6 -5.37 -5.36 19.20
N LEU A 7 -6.71 -5.28 19.37
CA LEU A 7 -7.35 -4.19 20.10
C LEU A 7 -6.90 -4.16 21.56
N LYS A 8 -6.97 -5.30 22.26
CA LYS A 8 -6.53 -5.42 23.65
C LYS A 8 -5.06 -5.05 23.82
N TYR A 9 -4.21 -5.50 22.90
CA TYR A 9 -2.79 -5.17 22.91
C TYR A 9 -2.57 -3.68 22.71
N ALA A 10 -3.17 -3.07 21.70
CA ALA A 10 -3.06 -1.64 21.41
C ALA A 10 -3.51 -0.77 22.61
N ILE A 11 -4.66 -1.11 23.23
CA ILE A 11 -5.19 -0.41 24.40
C ILE A 11 -4.19 -0.48 25.57
N THR A 12 -3.67 -1.67 25.85
CA THR A 12 -2.72 -1.87 26.98
C THR A 12 -1.39 -1.18 26.73
N GLN A 13 -0.94 -1.07 25.50
CA GLN A 13 0.27 -0.31 25.11
C GLN A 13 0.04 1.21 25.10
N LYS A 14 -1.20 1.68 25.31
CA LYS A 14 -1.57 3.10 25.33
C LYS A 14 -1.04 3.86 24.10
N ILE A 15 -1.24 3.28 22.91
CA ILE A 15 -0.84 3.95 21.66
C ILE A 15 -1.61 5.27 21.50
N HIS A 16 -1.10 6.16 20.64
CA HIS A 16 -1.65 7.52 20.48
C HIS A 16 -3.15 7.51 20.14
N SER A 17 -3.55 6.67 19.18
CA SER A 17 -4.95 6.50 18.76
C SER A 17 -5.12 5.16 18.05
N ILE A 18 -6.32 4.58 18.11
CA ILE A 18 -6.73 3.40 17.33
C ILE A 18 -7.73 3.86 16.27
N ASN A 19 -7.33 3.87 14.99
CA ASN A 19 -8.24 4.17 13.90
C ASN A 19 -9.23 3.01 13.69
N VAL A 20 -10.52 3.25 13.89
CA VAL A 20 -11.60 2.28 13.75
C VAL A 20 -12.26 2.39 12.38
N GLU A 21 -12.79 1.29 11.89
CA GLU A 21 -13.44 1.17 10.58
C GLU A 21 -14.88 0.64 10.66
N ASN A 22 -15.39 0.40 11.88
CA ASN A 22 -16.80 0.03 12.13
C ASN A 22 -17.19 0.41 13.57
N ILE A 23 -18.48 0.39 13.85
CA ILE A 23 -19.05 0.79 15.15
C ILE A 23 -18.74 -0.27 16.22
N GLU A 24 -18.74 -1.54 15.86
CA GLU A 24 -18.48 -2.66 16.77
C GLU A 24 -17.06 -2.58 17.35
N GLU A 25 -16.07 -2.06 16.59
CA GLU A 25 -14.73 -1.79 17.14
C GLU A 25 -14.79 -0.71 18.23
N ILE A 26 -15.61 0.32 18.07
CA ILE A 26 -15.75 1.41 19.06
C ILE A 26 -16.36 0.85 20.34
N GLU A 27 -17.43 0.06 20.26
CA GLU A 27 -18.09 -0.57 21.38
C GLU A 27 -17.13 -1.49 22.14
N PHE A 28 -16.42 -2.35 21.41
CA PHE A 28 -15.42 -3.25 22.01
C PHE A 28 -14.31 -2.47 22.76
N ILE A 29 -13.77 -1.41 22.13
CA ILE A 29 -12.72 -0.60 22.76
C ILE A 29 -13.25 0.09 24.01
N ASN A 30 -14.48 0.62 23.96
CA ASN A 30 -15.14 1.24 25.09
C ASN A 30 -15.23 0.26 26.28
N ASP A 31 -15.84 -0.90 26.07
CA ASP A 31 -16.10 -1.89 27.13
C ASP A 31 -14.81 -2.45 27.71
N TYR A 32 -13.84 -2.78 26.85
CA TYR A 32 -12.57 -3.28 27.32
C TYR A 32 -11.78 -2.21 28.10
N SER A 33 -11.78 -0.97 27.63
CA SER A 33 -11.11 0.14 28.33
C SER A 33 -11.72 0.37 29.71
N LEU A 34 -13.06 0.40 29.81
CA LEU A 34 -13.76 0.51 31.09
C LEU A 34 -13.41 -0.64 32.04
N SER A 35 -13.37 -1.88 31.55
CA SER A 35 -12.99 -3.05 32.34
C SER A 35 -11.58 -2.96 32.94
N LYS A 36 -10.71 -2.11 32.35
CA LYS A 36 -9.33 -1.87 32.79
C LYS A 36 -9.14 -0.53 33.51
N GLY A 37 -10.22 0.23 33.73
CA GLY A 37 -10.12 1.60 34.29
C GLY A 37 -9.34 2.55 33.39
N LEU A 38 -9.39 2.34 32.07
CA LEU A 38 -8.69 3.14 31.08
C LEU A 38 -9.70 3.99 30.27
N LYS A 39 -9.19 5.04 29.65
CA LYS A 39 -9.87 5.77 28.57
C LYS A 39 -8.94 5.80 27.36
N THR A 40 -9.42 5.24 26.23
CA THR A 40 -8.59 5.02 25.04
C THR A 40 -8.92 6.07 23.97
N ASN A 41 -7.90 6.68 23.39
CA ASN A 41 -8.10 7.54 22.23
C ASN A 41 -8.41 6.71 21.00
N ILE A 42 -9.45 7.11 20.29
CA ILE A 42 -9.83 6.52 18.99
C ILE A 42 -9.79 7.54 17.88
N GLY A 43 -9.53 7.07 16.67
CA GLY A 43 -9.77 7.76 15.43
C GLY A 43 -10.86 7.07 14.65
N ILE A 44 -11.69 7.80 13.93
CA ILE A 44 -12.68 7.23 13.01
C ILE A 44 -12.18 7.43 11.60
N ARG A 45 -12.02 6.33 10.86
CA ARG A 45 -11.76 6.39 9.43
C ARG A 45 -13.07 6.61 8.69
N ILE A 46 -13.19 7.79 8.09
CA ILE A 46 -14.36 8.17 7.31
C ILE A 46 -14.20 7.67 5.88
N ASN A 47 -15.23 7.01 5.35
CA ASN A 47 -15.35 6.76 3.93
C ASN A 47 -15.98 8.01 3.28
N PRO A 48 -15.21 8.79 2.49
CA PRO A 48 -15.69 10.06 1.95
C PRO A 48 -16.57 9.90 0.70
N ASP A 49 -16.74 8.68 0.19
CA ASP A 49 -17.38 8.38 -1.10
C ASP A 49 -16.74 9.18 -2.27
N ILE A 50 -15.41 9.27 -2.26
CA ILE A 50 -14.62 9.95 -3.28
C ILE A 50 -13.86 8.91 -4.10
N ASP A 51 -14.05 8.94 -5.43
CA ASP A 51 -13.27 8.14 -6.35
C ASP A 51 -11.85 8.71 -6.50
N GLY A 52 -10.85 7.96 -6.02
CA GLY A 52 -9.43 8.28 -6.17
C GLY A 52 -8.94 8.24 -7.63
N SER A 53 -9.79 7.81 -8.59
CA SER A 53 -9.41 7.54 -10.00
C SER A 53 -8.17 6.66 -10.12
N THR A 54 -8.12 5.65 -9.29
CA THR A 54 -7.10 4.61 -9.31
C THR A 54 -7.70 3.32 -9.85
N MET A 55 -6.90 2.26 -10.00
CA MET A 55 -7.45 0.96 -10.36
C MET A 55 -8.46 0.48 -9.30
N ASP A 56 -9.58 -0.13 -9.71
CA ASP A 56 -10.64 -0.63 -8.81
C ASP A 56 -10.09 -1.45 -7.65
N LYS A 57 -9.07 -2.27 -7.91
CA LYS A 57 -8.44 -3.15 -6.91
C LYS A 57 -7.66 -2.42 -5.81
N ILE A 58 -7.37 -1.12 -5.96
CA ILE A 58 -6.61 -0.30 -4.98
C ILE A 58 -7.36 0.98 -4.58
N THR A 59 -8.58 1.17 -5.05
CA THR A 59 -9.50 2.23 -4.61
C THR A 59 -10.09 1.85 -3.25
N THR A 60 -10.11 2.78 -2.30
CA THR A 60 -10.58 2.54 -0.92
C THR A 60 -11.57 3.58 -0.41
N GLY A 61 -11.89 4.59 -1.21
CA GLY A 61 -12.73 5.72 -0.83
C GLY A 61 -14.17 5.68 -1.35
N LEU A 62 -14.56 4.61 -2.08
CA LEU A 62 -15.89 4.49 -2.67
C LEU A 62 -16.90 3.85 -1.70
N SER A 63 -18.17 4.24 -1.85
CA SER A 63 -19.32 3.61 -1.19
C SER A 63 -19.38 2.12 -1.53
N GLY A 64 -19.73 1.29 -0.54
CA GLY A 64 -19.75 -0.17 -0.67
C GLY A 64 -18.38 -0.84 -0.54
N GLY A 65 -17.30 -0.10 -0.37
CA GLY A 65 -15.98 -0.63 -0.02
C GLY A 65 -15.94 -1.14 1.43
N LYS A 66 -14.98 -2.04 1.74
CA LYS A 66 -14.83 -2.60 3.09
C LYS A 66 -14.14 -1.65 4.09
N PHE A 67 -13.74 -0.45 3.66
CA PHE A 67 -12.92 0.47 4.44
C PHE A 67 -13.70 1.68 4.90
N GLY A 68 -13.47 2.05 6.16
CA GLY A 68 -14.05 3.25 6.77
C GLY A 68 -15.54 3.16 7.03
N ILE A 69 -16.07 4.12 7.74
CA ILE A 69 -17.48 4.27 8.09
C ILE A 69 -18.05 5.42 7.28
N SER A 70 -19.19 5.22 6.63
CA SER A 70 -19.91 6.30 5.95
C SER A 70 -20.38 7.33 6.96
N ILE A 71 -20.32 8.61 6.62
CA ILE A 71 -20.60 9.71 7.55
C ILE A 71 -22.02 9.65 8.13
N ASP A 72 -22.98 9.20 7.36
CA ASP A 72 -24.38 9.03 7.74
C ASP A 72 -24.63 7.90 8.76
N GLN A 73 -23.66 7.00 8.94
CA GLN A 73 -23.69 5.90 9.89
C GLN A 73 -23.02 6.22 11.23
N ILE A 74 -22.38 7.39 11.34
CA ILE A 74 -21.63 7.79 12.53
C ILE A 74 -22.52 8.66 13.42
N ASP A 75 -22.95 8.11 14.55
CA ASP A 75 -23.61 8.86 15.62
C ASP A 75 -22.55 9.48 16.56
N PHE A 76 -22.09 10.66 16.21
CA PHE A 76 -21.08 11.39 16.98
C PHE A 76 -21.56 11.73 18.40
N ASP A 77 -22.86 11.96 18.60
CA ASP A 77 -23.43 12.26 19.91
C ASP A 77 -23.33 11.05 20.84
N THR A 78 -23.73 9.88 20.37
CA THR A 78 -23.58 8.63 21.12
C THR A 78 -22.11 8.34 21.43
N ILE A 79 -21.21 8.47 20.44
CA ILE A 79 -19.77 8.20 20.62
C ILE A 79 -19.14 9.16 21.63
N SER A 80 -19.54 10.45 21.63
CA SER A 80 -19.03 11.45 22.58
C SER A 80 -19.37 11.16 24.03
N ASN A 81 -20.45 10.43 24.29
CA ASN A 81 -20.92 10.08 25.62
C ASN A 81 -20.34 8.75 26.15
N LEU A 82 -19.56 8.03 25.35
CA LEU A 82 -18.88 6.82 25.79
C LEU A 82 -17.73 7.15 26.77
N GLU A 83 -17.74 6.52 27.93
CA GLU A 83 -16.79 6.81 29.00
C GLU A 83 -15.40 6.18 28.79
N GLY A 84 -15.35 5.01 28.10
CA GLY A 84 -14.12 4.25 27.88
C GLY A 84 -13.32 4.70 26.65
N VAL A 85 -13.87 5.55 25.80
CA VAL A 85 -13.20 6.08 24.60
C VAL A 85 -13.17 7.60 24.59
N ASN A 86 -12.25 8.13 23.80
CA ASN A 86 -12.09 9.54 23.56
C ASN A 86 -11.83 9.77 22.07
N LEU A 87 -12.80 10.32 21.35
CA LEU A 87 -12.64 10.59 19.92
C LEU A 87 -11.69 11.77 19.72
N LYS A 88 -10.50 11.50 19.22
CA LYS A 88 -9.41 12.45 19.02
C LYS A 88 -9.07 12.69 17.56
N THR A 89 -9.26 11.67 16.72
CA THR A 89 -8.77 11.67 15.35
C THR A 89 -9.90 11.42 14.37
N LEU A 90 -9.92 12.13 13.26
CA LEU A 90 -10.60 11.69 12.05
C LEU A 90 -9.57 11.34 11.01
N SER A 91 -9.79 10.26 10.27
CA SER A 91 -8.89 9.82 9.23
C SER A 91 -9.60 9.59 7.89
N VAL A 92 -8.85 9.75 6.80
CA VAL A 92 -9.31 9.46 5.44
C VAL A 92 -8.22 8.82 4.63
N HIS A 93 -8.59 7.85 3.79
CA HIS A 93 -7.66 7.27 2.82
C HIS A 93 -8.43 6.83 1.58
N ILE A 94 -8.28 7.53 0.46
CA ILE A 94 -9.11 7.36 -0.74
C ILE A 94 -8.56 6.37 -1.77
N GLY A 95 -7.34 5.87 -1.59
CA GLY A 95 -6.75 4.88 -2.50
C GLY A 95 -5.23 4.94 -2.53
N SER A 96 -4.65 4.23 -3.47
CA SER A 96 -3.19 4.15 -3.70
C SER A 96 -2.88 4.48 -5.16
N GLN A 97 -1.68 5.01 -5.44
CA GLN A 97 -1.25 5.45 -6.76
C GLN A 97 -2.10 6.62 -7.32
N ILE A 98 -2.42 7.58 -6.46
CA ILE A 98 -3.18 8.78 -6.82
C ILE A 98 -2.22 9.80 -7.45
N THR A 99 -2.41 10.07 -8.74
CA THR A 99 -1.62 11.05 -9.51
C THR A 99 -2.28 12.42 -9.53
N ASP A 100 -3.60 12.49 -9.32
CA ASP A 100 -4.34 13.75 -9.22
C ASP A 100 -4.43 14.20 -7.75
N TYR A 101 -3.50 15.07 -7.35
CA TYR A 101 -3.46 15.58 -5.98
C TYR A 101 -4.68 16.45 -5.59
N GLN A 102 -5.47 16.98 -6.55
CA GLN A 102 -6.69 17.70 -6.24
C GLN A 102 -7.72 16.81 -5.54
N LYS A 103 -7.74 15.52 -5.85
CA LYS A 103 -8.59 14.55 -5.16
C LYS A 103 -8.17 14.34 -3.71
N LEU A 104 -6.86 14.32 -3.45
CA LEU A 104 -6.32 14.29 -2.08
C LEU A 104 -6.76 15.54 -1.32
N LEU A 105 -6.54 16.73 -1.90
CA LEU A 105 -6.93 18.00 -1.26
C LEU A 105 -8.43 18.08 -0.98
N GLY A 106 -9.27 17.65 -1.92
CA GLY A 106 -10.73 17.62 -1.72
C GLY A 106 -11.14 16.69 -0.57
N SER A 107 -10.47 15.55 -0.41
CA SER A 107 -10.72 14.66 0.73
C SER A 107 -10.30 15.28 2.07
N TYR A 108 -9.18 16.02 2.09
CA TYR A 108 -8.71 16.75 3.28
C TYR A 108 -9.65 17.88 3.68
N GLU A 109 -10.10 18.69 2.71
CA GLU A 109 -11.09 19.76 2.94
C GLU A 109 -12.38 19.21 3.54
N ASN A 110 -12.87 18.08 3.01
CA ASN A 110 -14.05 17.41 3.55
C ASN A 110 -13.82 16.93 4.99
N LEU A 111 -12.67 16.32 5.28
CA LEU A 111 -12.33 15.86 6.62
C LEU A 111 -12.24 17.03 7.62
N ILE A 112 -11.61 18.13 7.23
CA ILE A 112 -11.52 19.35 8.04
C ILE A 112 -12.92 19.90 8.35
N LYS A 113 -13.79 19.97 7.34
CA LYS A 113 -15.17 20.45 7.51
C LYS A 113 -15.93 19.60 8.53
N ILE A 114 -15.85 18.27 8.42
CA ILE A 114 -16.48 17.35 9.36
C ILE A 114 -15.95 17.58 10.79
N ALA A 115 -14.63 17.65 10.95
CA ALA A 115 -14.01 17.88 12.26
C ALA A 115 -14.45 19.21 12.89
N ASP A 116 -14.46 20.29 12.12
CA ASP A 116 -14.91 21.63 12.56
C ASP A 116 -16.38 21.56 13.01
N GLU A 117 -17.25 20.93 12.23
CA GLU A 117 -18.68 20.81 12.53
C GLU A 117 -18.91 20.02 13.83
N GLN A 118 -18.21 18.88 14.01
CA GLN A 118 -18.39 18.04 15.17
C GLN A 118 -17.82 18.68 16.45
N ASN A 119 -16.68 19.36 16.36
CA ASN A 119 -16.12 20.10 17.49
C ASN A 119 -17.05 21.23 17.97
N LEU A 120 -17.80 21.86 17.05
CA LEU A 120 -18.76 22.91 17.39
C LEU A 120 -20.07 22.37 17.98
N LYS A 121 -20.58 21.24 17.47
CA LYS A 121 -21.91 20.71 17.81
C LYS A 121 -21.91 19.88 19.09
N ASN A 122 -20.91 19.00 19.25
CA ASN A 122 -21.00 17.85 20.15
C ASN A 122 -20.05 17.92 21.34
N ASN A 123 -19.40 19.07 21.57
CA ASN A 123 -18.38 19.22 22.59
C ASN A 123 -17.29 18.12 22.52
N ILE A 124 -17.07 17.60 21.31
CA ILE A 124 -15.99 16.65 21.00
C ILE A 124 -14.72 17.47 20.82
N ASN A 125 -13.58 16.88 21.16
CA ASN A 125 -12.29 17.52 20.97
C ASN A 125 -11.45 16.71 19.97
N ILE A 126 -11.85 16.73 18.69
CA ILE A 126 -11.02 16.24 17.59
C ILE A 126 -9.88 17.24 17.41
N ASP A 127 -8.67 16.83 17.70
CA ASP A 127 -7.46 17.65 17.61
C ASP A 127 -6.45 17.14 16.58
N THR A 128 -6.74 16.01 15.95
CA THR A 128 -5.85 15.35 15.00
C THR A 128 -6.60 14.95 13.73
N LEU A 129 -6.01 15.23 12.57
CA LEU A 129 -6.50 14.81 11.26
C LEU A 129 -5.45 13.93 10.59
N ASP A 130 -5.84 12.72 10.24
CA ASP A 130 -5.01 11.78 9.50
C ASP A 130 -5.46 11.76 8.04
N PHE A 131 -4.64 12.33 7.19
CA PHE A 131 -4.89 12.50 5.76
C PHE A 131 -4.53 11.24 4.95
N GLY A 132 -4.11 10.17 5.65
CA GLY A 132 -3.73 8.91 5.03
C GLY A 132 -2.52 9.03 4.11
N GLY A 133 -2.46 8.14 3.15
CA GLY A 133 -1.42 8.09 2.15
C GLY A 133 -1.97 8.18 0.72
N GLY A 134 -1.46 7.31 -0.15
CA GLY A 134 -1.98 7.19 -1.50
C GLY A 134 -1.14 7.86 -2.58
N PHE A 135 -0.10 8.58 -2.23
CA PHE A 135 0.80 9.22 -3.20
C PHE A 135 1.36 8.21 -4.20
N ALA A 136 1.29 8.56 -5.48
CA ALA A 136 1.79 7.73 -6.55
C ALA A 136 3.31 7.65 -6.56
N VAL A 137 3.82 6.47 -6.84
CA VAL A 137 5.21 6.26 -7.30
C VAL A 137 5.15 6.20 -8.81
N LEU A 138 5.85 7.11 -9.44
CA LEU A 138 5.75 7.32 -10.86
C LEU A 138 6.54 6.27 -11.64
N ASP A 139 5.97 5.81 -12.70
CA ASP A 139 6.67 5.24 -13.82
C ASP A 139 7.15 6.39 -14.76
N HIS A 140 8.14 6.15 -15.58
CA HIS A 140 8.74 7.14 -16.48
C HIS A 140 7.76 7.84 -17.44
N SER A 141 6.52 7.36 -17.50
CA SER A 141 5.45 7.90 -18.36
C SER A 141 4.44 8.79 -17.64
N ASP A 142 4.45 8.84 -16.32
CA ASP A 142 3.43 9.51 -15.52
C ASP A 142 3.79 10.98 -15.22
N LYS A 143 2.76 11.81 -15.04
CA LYS A 143 2.95 13.20 -14.60
C LYS A 143 3.32 13.23 -13.13
N GLU A 144 4.46 13.84 -12.82
CA GLU A 144 4.88 14.07 -11.44
C GLU A 144 3.84 14.88 -10.65
N ILE A 145 3.60 14.45 -9.41
CA ILE A 145 2.88 15.30 -8.45
C ILE A 145 3.77 16.51 -8.19
N ASN A 146 3.25 17.70 -8.47
CA ASN A 146 3.92 18.93 -8.09
C ASN A 146 3.77 19.12 -6.56
N PHE A 147 4.73 18.62 -5.79
CA PHE A 147 4.70 18.66 -4.33
C PHE A 147 4.72 20.07 -3.76
N ASP A 148 5.36 21.05 -4.42
CA ASP A 148 5.32 22.44 -3.96
C ASP A 148 3.92 23.02 -4.09
N SER A 149 3.25 22.76 -5.21
CA SER A 149 1.87 23.17 -5.40
C SER A 149 0.92 22.49 -4.40
N TRP A 150 1.09 21.16 -4.21
CA TRP A 150 0.31 20.40 -3.23
C TRP A 150 0.52 20.95 -1.82
N LYS A 151 1.77 21.16 -1.38
CA LYS A 151 2.11 21.74 -0.07
C LYS A 151 1.48 23.12 0.14
N ASN A 152 1.57 23.98 -0.87
CA ASN A 152 1.00 25.32 -0.80
C ASN A 152 -0.53 25.28 -0.65
N ASN A 153 -1.19 24.34 -1.32
CA ASN A 153 -2.63 24.17 -1.18
C ASN A 153 -2.99 23.53 0.18
N CYS A 154 -2.24 22.55 0.68
CA CYS A 154 -2.41 22.05 2.05
C CYS A 154 -2.30 23.18 3.08
N ASN A 155 -1.31 24.05 2.96
CA ASN A 155 -1.15 25.19 3.86
C ASN A 155 -2.33 26.16 3.78
N LYS A 156 -2.94 26.35 2.61
CA LYS A 156 -4.12 27.20 2.46
C LYS A 156 -5.35 26.63 3.16
N ILE A 157 -5.64 25.34 2.97
CA ILE A 157 -6.81 24.69 3.59
C ILE A 157 -6.67 24.56 5.11
N LEU A 158 -5.44 24.51 5.61
CA LEU A 158 -5.12 24.44 7.05
C LEU A 158 -4.94 25.83 7.69
N ASN A 159 -5.00 26.90 6.90
CA ASN A 159 -4.81 28.25 7.44
C ASN A 159 -5.86 28.60 8.50
N GLY A 160 -5.41 29.02 9.69
CA GLY A 160 -6.28 29.32 10.82
C GLY A 160 -6.87 28.10 11.53
N LYS A 161 -6.44 26.87 11.19
CA LYS A 161 -6.83 25.63 11.85
C LYS A 161 -5.75 25.18 12.85
N ASN A 162 -6.17 24.59 13.95
CA ASN A 162 -5.28 24.12 15.00
C ASN A 162 -5.40 22.60 15.17
N TYR A 163 -5.07 21.85 14.10
CA TYR A 163 -5.04 20.39 14.11
C TYR A 163 -3.63 19.86 14.02
N ASN A 164 -3.35 18.76 14.71
CA ASN A 164 -2.21 17.92 14.41
C ASN A 164 -2.49 17.17 13.12
N ILE A 165 -1.53 17.13 12.21
CA ILE A 165 -1.69 16.46 10.91
C ILE A 165 -0.81 15.22 10.85
N ILE A 166 -1.43 14.10 10.46
CA ILE A 166 -0.77 12.83 10.20
C ILE A 166 -0.87 12.51 8.70
N PHE A 167 0.19 11.97 8.14
CA PHE A 167 0.24 11.36 6.82
C PHE A 167 0.77 9.93 6.93
N GLU A 168 0.21 9.03 6.13
CA GLU A 168 0.57 7.60 6.11
C GLU A 168 1.15 7.16 4.73
N PRO A 169 2.18 7.81 4.19
CA PRO A 169 2.75 7.44 2.91
C PRO A 169 3.51 6.11 3.03
N GLY A 170 2.95 5.02 2.50
CA GLY A 170 3.59 3.69 2.51
C GLY A 170 4.42 3.46 1.25
N ARG A 171 3.76 3.14 0.13
CA ARG A 171 4.40 2.87 -1.16
C ARG A 171 5.38 3.96 -1.58
N PHE A 172 4.99 5.21 -1.46
CA PHE A 172 5.78 6.36 -1.88
C PHE A 172 7.16 6.44 -1.22
N ILE A 173 7.30 5.95 0.03
CA ILE A 173 8.56 6.01 0.78
C ILE A 173 9.54 4.91 0.37
N VAL A 174 9.04 3.74 -0.04
CA VAL A 174 9.90 2.55 -0.14
C VAL A 174 9.91 1.89 -1.53
N ALA A 175 9.02 2.24 -2.45
CA ALA A 175 8.91 1.50 -3.70
C ALA A 175 10.19 1.53 -4.53
N ASP A 176 10.78 2.71 -4.71
CA ASP A 176 12.00 2.93 -5.52
C ASP A 176 13.29 2.51 -4.82
N SER A 177 13.20 2.12 -3.54
CA SER A 177 14.37 1.66 -2.77
C SER A 177 14.83 0.25 -3.13
N CYS A 178 14.08 -0.49 -3.95
CA CYS A 178 14.40 -1.87 -4.29
C CYS A 178 14.11 -2.21 -5.75
N GLU A 179 14.97 -3.00 -6.32
CA GLU A 179 14.85 -3.62 -7.64
C GLU A 179 14.87 -5.15 -7.50
N LEU A 180 14.11 -5.85 -8.34
CA LEU A 180 14.15 -7.31 -8.46
C LEU A 180 14.89 -7.68 -9.73
N ILE A 181 16.00 -8.40 -9.58
CA ILE A 181 16.86 -8.82 -10.69
C ILE A 181 16.58 -10.29 -10.99
N SER A 182 16.28 -10.58 -12.27
CA SER A 182 16.01 -11.91 -12.75
C SER A 182 16.77 -12.19 -14.04
N LYS A 183 17.28 -13.41 -14.21
CA LYS A 183 18.04 -13.83 -15.37
C LYS A 183 17.13 -14.44 -16.45
N VAL A 184 17.36 -14.10 -17.70
CA VAL A 184 16.74 -14.75 -18.85
C VAL A 184 17.31 -16.16 -19.02
N LEU A 185 16.44 -17.15 -18.87
CA LEU A 185 16.79 -18.57 -19.03
C LEU A 185 16.65 -19.02 -20.47
N TYR A 186 15.56 -18.65 -21.13
CA TYR A 186 15.23 -19.07 -22.48
C TYR A 186 14.50 -17.94 -23.23
N ILE A 187 14.64 -17.96 -24.56
CA ILE A 187 13.81 -17.16 -25.47
C ILE A 187 13.09 -18.12 -26.41
N LYS A 188 11.77 -18.12 -26.36
CA LYS A 188 10.91 -19.03 -27.10
C LYS A 188 10.09 -18.25 -28.11
N ASN A 189 10.00 -18.78 -29.34
CA ASN A 189 9.01 -18.33 -30.33
C ASN A 189 7.75 -19.19 -30.20
N SER A 190 6.59 -18.55 -30.10
CA SER A 190 5.28 -19.21 -30.04
C SER A 190 4.31 -18.47 -30.95
N GLY A 191 4.04 -19.02 -32.12
CA GLY A 191 3.36 -18.31 -33.19
C GLY A 191 4.17 -17.07 -33.60
N ASN A 192 3.55 -15.91 -33.55
CA ASN A 192 4.17 -14.61 -33.83
C ASN A 192 4.75 -13.90 -32.60
N LYS A 193 4.76 -14.55 -31.43
CA LYS A 193 5.25 -13.97 -30.18
C LYS A 193 6.64 -14.47 -29.82
N LYS A 194 7.46 -13.58 -29.27
CA LYS A 194 8.70 -13.91 -28.57
C LYS A 194 8.47 -13.86 -27.06
N ILE A 195 8.73 -14.96 -26.37
CA ILE A 195 8.55 -15.09 -24.93
C ILE A 195 9.93 -15.25 -24.29
N ALA A 196 10.33 -14.31 -23.45
CA ALA A 196 11.51 -14.47 -22.60
C ALA A 196 11.07 -15.10 -21.27
N ILE A 197 11.59 -16.30 -21.00
CA ILE A 197 11.35 -17.02 -19.75
C ILE A 197 12.50 -16.70 -18.82
N ILE A 198 12.14 -16.23 -17.61
CA ILE A 198 13.08 -15.77 -16.60
C ILE A 198 13.09 -16.69 -15.36
N ASP A 199 14.12 -16.58 -14.52
CA ASP A 199 14.25 -17.37 -13.30
C ASP A 199 13.42 -16.87 -12.11
N CYS A 200 12.75 -15.74 -12.25
CA CYS A 200 11.71 -15.25 -11.35
C CYS A 200 10.33 -15.75 -11.80
N SER A 201 9.38 -15.78 -10.87
CA SER A 201 7.98 -16.06 -11.15
C SER A 201 7.06 -15.17 -10.34
N PHE A 202 5.76 -15.24 -10.53
CA PHE A 202 4.84 -14.44 -9.73
C PHE A 202 4.87 -14.81 -8.23
N SER A 203 5.41 -15.98 -7.85
CA SER A 203 5.62 -16.32 -6.44
C SER A 203 6.59 -15.35 -5.75
N GLU A 204 7.57 -14.83 -6.46
CA GLU A 204 8.49 -13.82 -5.95
C GLU A 204 7.93 -12.38 -6.14
N TYR A 205 7.15 -12.12 -7.20
CA TYR A 205 6.59 -10.80 -7.49
C TYR A 205 5.18 -10.89 -8.08
N ILE A 206 4.19 -11.06 -7.23
CA ILE A 206 2.79 -11.35 -7.62
C ILE A 206 2.06 -10.15 -8.26
N ARG A 207 2.50 -8.92 -8.01
CA ARG A 207 1.74 -7.71 -8.36
C ARG A 207 1.33 -7.61 -9.83
N PRO A 208 2.18 -7.92 -10.83
CA PRO A 208 1.76 -7.89 -12.23
C PRO A 208 0.57 -8.81 -12.51
N ALA A 209 0.61 -10.04 -12.02
CA ALA A 209 -0.47 -11.01 -12.21
C ALA A 209 -1.74 -10.65 -11.43
N LEU A 210 -1.59 -10.14 -10.19
CA LEU A 210 -2.72 -9.80 -9.30
C LEU A 210 -3.47 -8.56 -9.73
N TYR A 211 -2.75 -7.53 -10.17
CA TYR A 211 -3.31 -6.21 -10.47
C TYR A 211 -3.37 -5.88 -11.96
N ASP A 212 -2.84 -6.75 -12.83
CA ASP A 212 -2.71 -6.49 -14.27
C ASP A 212 -1.91 -5.22 -14.58
N ILE A 213 -0.84 -4.99 -13.81
CA ILE A 213 0.04 -3.84 -13.98
C ILE A 213 1.25 -4.20 -14.84
N LYS A 214 1.76 -3.21 -15.57
CA LYS A 214 3.03 -3.31 -16.27
C LYS A 214 4.12 -2.70 -15.41
N PRO A 215 4.99 -3.50 -14.76
CA PRO A 215 6.07 -2.94 -13.93
C PRO A 215 7.10 -2.27 -14.84
N PRO A 216 7.78 -1.20 -14.36
CA PRO A 216 8.92 -0.64 -15.07
C PRO A 216 10.04 -1.67 -15.14
N ILE A 217 10.58 -1.86 -16.36
CA ILE A 217 11.58 -2.88 -16.64
C ILE A 217 12.80 -2.24 -17.30
N LYS A 218 14.00 -2.68 -16.86
CA LYS A 218 15.27 -2.45 -17.54
C LYS A 218 15.90 -3.79 -17.95
N VAL A 219 16.69 -3.76 -19.01
CA VAL A 219 17.50 -4.91 -19.45
C VAL A 219 18.97 -4.58 -19.26
N SER A 220 19.77 -5.53 -18.79
CA SER A 220 21.19 -5.32 -18.46
C SER A 220 22.12 -5.19 -19.69
N ASN A 221 21.58 -5.13 -20.90
CA ASN A 221 22.36 -4.97 -22.11
C ASN A 221 22.14 -3.58 -22.75
N ASN A 222 23.06 -3.21 -23.66
CA ASN A 222 23.03 -1.95 -24.39
C ASN A 222 22.69 -2.12 -25.88
N SER A 223 21.90 -3.15 -26.25
CA SER A 223 21.49 -3.36 -27.64
C SER A 223 20.71 -2.15 -28.15
N LYS A 224 21.05 -1.70 -29.36
CA LYS A 224 20.29 -0.65 -30.07
C LYS A 224 19.09 -1.23 -30.82
N ASP A 225 19.14 -2.53 -31.12
CA ASP A 225 18.03 -3.23 -31.73
C ASP A 225 16.94 -3.41 -30.68
N VAL A 226 15.71 -3.18 -31.07
CA VAL A 226 14.53 -3.29 -30.20
C VAL A 226 13.63 -4.39 -30.75
N GLU A 227 13.05 -5.19 -29.88
CA GLU A 227 12.10 -6.24 -30.24
C GLU A 227 10.96 -6.27 -29.22
N ILE A 228 9.82 -6.87 -29.60
CA ILE A 228 8.66 -7.02 -28.72
C ILE A 228 8.73 -8.39 -28.03
N TYR A 229 8.52 -8.41 -26.72
CA TYR A 229 8.55 -9.60 -25.89
C TYR A 229 7.34 -9.72 -24.98
N ASP A 230 6.96 -10.95 -24.69
CA ASP A 230 6.26 -11.30 -23.46
C ASP A 230 7.31 -11.76 -22.44
N ILE A 231 7.24 -11.30 -21.20
CA ILE A 231 8.13 -11.73 -20.10
C ILE A 231 7.35 -12.66 -19.19
N ALA A 232 7.77 -13.90 -19.10
CA ALA A 232 7.11 -14.96 -18.36
C ALA A 232 8.05 -15.60 -17.32
N GLY A 233 7.49 -16.02 -16.19
CA GLY A 233 8.19 -16.86 -15.22
C GLY A 233 8.31 -18.33 -15.65
N GLY A 234 8.89 -19.12 -14.77
CA GLY A 234 9.22 -20.53 -15.05
C GLY A 234 8.34 -21.55 -14.34
N ILE A 235 7.20 -21.16 -13.74
CA ILE A 235 6.33 -22.10 -13.02
C ILE A 235 5.17 -22.62 -13.86
N CYS A 236 4.57 -23.71 -13.41
CA CYS A 236 3.44 -24.37 -14.09
C CYS A 236 2.12 -23.64 -13.77
N GLU A 237 2.02 -22.38 -14.23
CA GLU A 237 0.86 -21.51 -14.03
C GLU A 237 0.68 -20.59 -15.23
N SER A 238 -0.51 -20.59 -15.83
CA SER A 238 -0.78 -19.83 -17.06
C SER A 238 -0.79 -18.32 -16.84
N THR A 239 -0.95 -17.85 -15.61
CA THR A 239 -0.90 -16.44 -15.22
C THR A 239 0.50 -15.94 -14.88
N ASP A 240 1.53 -16.78 -14.96
CA ASP A 240 2.91 -16.42 -14.64
C ASP A 240 3.57 -15.57 -15.72
N TYR A 241 2.96 -14.41 -15.97
CA TYR A 241 3.46 -13.35 -16.85
C TYR A 241 3.64 -12.07 -16.06
N PHE A 242 4.76 -11.39 -16.30
CA PHE A 242 5.04 -10.07 -15.73
C PHE A 242 4.56 -8.94 -16.63
N VAL A 243 4.69 -9.14 -17.93
CA VAL A 243 4.23 -8.18 -18.93
C VAL A 243 4.08 -8.88 -20.29
N LYS A 244 3.13 -8.42 -21.09
CA LYS A 244 2.92 -8.86 -22.47
C LYS A 244 3.09 -7.69 -23.43
N ASP A 245 3.59 -8.01 -24.64
CA ASP A 245 3.76 -7.08 -25.74
C ASP A 245 4.56 -5.83 -25.35
N ILE A 246 5.71 -6.03 -24.65
CA ILE A 246 6.61 -4.95 -24.26
C ILE A 246 7.76 -4.80 -25.27
N GLU A 247 8.05 -3.58 -25.65
CA GLU A 247 9.19 -3.21 -26.47
C GLU A 247 10.44 -3.05 -25.58
N LEU A 248 11.47 -3.84 -25.82
CA LEU A 248 12.72 -3.85 -25.05
C LEU A 248 13.93 -3.94 -25.98
N PRO A 249 15.13 -3.52 -25.52
CA PRO A 249 16.38 -3.86 -26.20
C PRO A 249 16.45 -5.36 -26.45
N LYS A 250 16.96 -5.76 -27.63
CA LYS A 250 17.05 -7.18 -28.00
C LYS A 250 17.73 -8.00 -26.91
N ILE A 251 16.96 -8.92 -26.34
CA ILE A 251 17.34 -9.76 -25.20
C ILE A 251 18.10 -11.00 -25.69
N LYS A 252 19.05 -11.45 -24.90
CA LYS A 252 19.77 -12.73 -25.06
C LYS A 252 19.62 -13.58 -23.80
N VAL A 253 19.74 -14.89 -23.97
CA VAL A 253 19.87 -15.82 -22.83
C VAL A 253 21.06 -15.40 -21.96
N GLY A 254 20.85 -15.30 -20.67
CA GLY A 254 21.82 -14.85 -19.69
C GLY A 254 21.77 -13.36 -19.37
N ASP A 255 21.03 -12.53 -20.14
CA ASP A 255 20.77 -11.12 -19.78
C ASP A 255 19.94 -11.08 -18.50
N ASN A 256 20.03 -9.97 -17.78
CA ASN A 256 19.16 -9.70 -16.63
C ASN A 256 18.00 -8.79 -17.02
N ILE A 257 16.83 -9.16 -16.56
CA ILE A 257 15.64 -8.32 -16.49
C ILE A 257 15.58 -7.73 -15.09
N VAL A 258 15.46 -6.43 -14.98
CA VAL A 258 15.39 -5.69 -13.72
C VAL A 258 14.03 -5.06 -13.61
N PHE A 259 13.23 -5.52 -12.64
CA PHE A 259 11.96 -4.91 -12.28
C PHE A 259 12.23 -3.81 -11.25
N MET A 260 11.78 -2.61 -11.56
CA MET A 260 11.95 -1.44 -10.70
C MET A 260 10.78 -1.24 -9.76
N ASN A 261 10.95 -0.38 -8.75
CA ASN A 261 9.88 0.02 -7.81
C ASN A 261 9.26 -1.16 -7.05
N VAL A 262 10.06 -2.17 -6.70
CA VAL A 262 9.58 -3.38 -6.01
C VAL A 262 9.71 -3.30 -4.50
N GLY A 263 10.23 -2.21 -3.92
CA GLY A 263 10.39 -2.05 -2.48
C GLY A 263 9.07 -2.02 -1.71
N ALA A 264 7.98 -1.61 -2.38
CA ALA A 264 6.64 -1.72 -1.83
C ALA A 264 5.91 -2.94 -2.39
N TYR A 265 5.47 -3.84 -1.52
CA TYR A 265 4.67 -5.02 -1.88
C TYR A 265 5.36 -6.00 -2.84
N GLY A 266 6.68 -5.98 -2.94
CA GLY A 266 7.46 -7.01 -3.60
C GLY A 266 7.63 -8.20 -2.65
N SER A 267 8.66 -8.16 -1.83
CA SER A 267 9.00 -9.24 -0.88
C SER A 267 7.87 -9.56 0.11
N SER A 268 7.14 -8.54 0.60
CA SER A 268 6.04 -8.74 1.58
C SER A 268 4.85 -9.53 1.03
N MET A 269 4.65 -9.56 -0.28
CA MET A 269 3.60 -10.35 -0.96
C MET A 269 4.15 -11.62 -1.61
N SER A 270 5.45 -11.89 -1.50
CA SER A 270 6.05 -13.11 -2.03
C SER A 270 5.54 -14.33 -1.29
N SER A 271 5.51 -15.46 -1.98
CA SER A 271 5.06 -16.75 -1.47
C SER A 271 6.03 -17.85 -1.84
N THR A 272 5.78 -19.04 -1.32
CA THR A 272 6.50 -20.27 -1.66
C THR A 272 5.70 -21.15 -2.63
N TYR A 273 4.77 -20.54 -3.38
CA TYR A 273 3.95 -21.28 -4.36
C TYR A 273 4.82 -22.06 -5.34
N ASN A 274 4.36 -23.24 -5.73
CA ASN A 274 5.11 -24.20 -6.52
C ASN A 274 6.44 -24.66 -5.87
N SER A 275 6.50 -24.66 -4.53
CA SER A 275 7.68 -25.05 -3.73
C SER A 275 8.95 -24.28 -4.08
N ARG A 276 8.79 -23.00 -4.47
CA ARG A 276 9.92 -22.12 -4.78
C ARG A 276 10.40 -21.40 -3.53
N PRO A 277 11.69 -21.55 -3.18
CA PRO A 277 12.30 -20.75 -2.10
C PRO A 277 12.32 -19.26 -2.45
N ARG A 278 12.02 -18.41 -1.48
CA ARG A 278 12.11 -16.96 -1.66
C ARG A 278 13.55 -16.52 -1.91
N PRO A 279 13.78 -15.50 -2.76
CA PRO A 279 15.12 -15.03 -3.10
C PRO A 279 15.83 -14.38 -1.91
N LEU A 280 17.15 -14.24 -2.01
CA LEU A 280 17.91 -13.43 -1.08
C LEU A 280 17.64 -11.94 -1.29
N GLU A 281 17.80 -11.14 -0.22
CA GLU A 281 17.78 -9.69 -0.30
C GLU A 281 19.16 -9.13 0.06
N VAL A 282 19.62 -8.18 -0.76
CA VAL A 282 20.93 -7.55 -0.61
C VAL A 282 20.73 -6.05 -0.48
N LEU A 283 21.30 -5.47 0.56
CA LEU A 283 21.37 -4.03 0.72
C LEU A 283 22.65 -3.50 0.07
N PHE A 284 22.49 -2.55 -0.84
CA PHE A 284 23.59 -1.76 -1.40
C PHE A 284 23.66 -0.39 -0.74
N ASN A 285 24.88 0.02 -0.39
CA ASN A 285 25.16 1.36 0.07
C ASN A 285 26.47 1.83 -0.58
N LYS A 286 26.36 2.59 -1.66
CA LYS A 286 27.49 3.00 -2.53
C LYS A 286 28.26 1.79 -3.05
N ASP A 287 29.48 1.56 -2.54
CA ASP A 287 30.37 0.49 -2.97
C ASP A 287 30.30 -0.78 -2.08
N GLU A 288 29.49 -0.72 -1.04
CA GLU A 288 29.33 -1.84 -0.10
C GLU A 288 27.99 -2.55 -0.32
N TYR A 289 28.00 -3.87 -0.13
CA TYR A 289 26.78 -4.66 -0.12
C TYR A 289 26.79 -5.65 1.04
N ARG A 290 25.59 -5.94 1.56
CA ARG A 290 25.41 -6.98 2.56
C ARG A 290 24.10 -7.72 2.34
N VAL A 291 24.11 -9.02 2.60
CA VAL A 291 22.88 -9.82 2.62
C VAL A 291 22.07 -9.43 3.86
N ILE A 292 20.83 -9.00 3.67
CA ILE A 292 19.89 -8.64 4.75
C ILE A 292 18.81 -9.70 4.95
N ARG A 293 18.59 -10.56 3.94
CA ARG A 293 17.78 -11.78 4.03
C ARG A 293 18.46 -12.86 3.22
N SER A 294 18.71 -14.01 3.84
CA SER A 294 19.19 -15.21 3.13
C SER A 294 18.11 -15.76 2.20
N ARG A 295 18.52 -16.43 1.13
CA ARG A 295 17.60 -17.24 0.33
C ARG A 295 17.01 -18.35 1.20
N ASP A 296 15.69 -18.59 1.08
CA ASP A 296 15.09 -19.77 1.73
C ASP A 296 15.71 -21.05 1.17
N THR A 297 15.87 -22.05 2.02
CA THR A 297 16.25 -23.41 1.64
C THR A 297 15.02 -24.28 1.39
N LEU A 298 15.21 -25.50 0.86
CA LEU A 298 14.10 -26.46 0.74
C LEU A 298 13.59 -26.89 2.11
N GLU A 299 14.48 -26.99 3.12
CA GLU A 299 14.11 -27.30 4.49
C GLU A 299 13.22 -26.20 5.10
N ASP A 300 13.44 -24.92 4.75
CA ASP A 300 12.58 -23.83 5.22
C ASP A 300 11.14 -23.96 4.74
N LEU A 301 10.90 -24.61 3.60
CA LEU A 301 9.55 -24.84 3.09
C LEU A 301 8.75 -25.80 3.99
N CYS A 302 9.42 -26.73 4.64
CA CYS A 302 8.82 -27.82 5.44
C CYS A 302 8.99 -27.63 6.95
N LYS A 303 9.65 -26.57 7.41
CA LYS A 303 10.03 -26.39 8.82
C LYS A 303 8.88 -26.38 9.83
N ASN A 304 7.66 -26.12 9.37
CA ASN A 304 6.46 -26.11 10.21
C ASN A 304 5.62 -27.38 10.05
N GLU A 305 6.04 -28.34 9.24
CA GLU A 305 5.33 -29.59 9.09
C GLU A 305 5.65 -30.52 10.26
N ILE A 306 4.63 -31.13 10.83
CA ILE A 306 4.73 -32.11 11.91
C ILE A 306 4.58 -33.48 11.26
N MET A 307 5.64 -34.30 11.27
CA MET A 307 5.63 -35.67 10.78
C MET A 307 5.30 -36.65 11.90
#